data_8a255d81b4080d184ead9f1084f7ffc8
#
_entry.id   8a255d81b4080d184ead9f1084f7ffc8
#
_cell.length_a   1.000
_cell.length_b   1.000
_cell.length_c   1.000
_cell.angle_alpha   90.00
_cell.angle_beta   90.00
_cell.angle_gamma   90.00
#
_symmetry.space_group_name_H-M   'P 1'
#
loop_
_entity.id
_entity.type
_entity.pdbx_description
1 polymer ?
#
loop_
_entity_poly.entity_id
_entity_poly.type
_entity_poly.pdbx_seq_one_letter_code
_entity_poly.pdbx_strand_id
1 'polypeptide(L)'
;MYKQLRFSIRKINEDEIEIRNSFFDGYTRGFIRLLFIGIFCMSWYQNAKYKAPPFSYEIRAIKEDFDAVFFPDKGIAELYEEHIKIRSDPEFIRDFPNAKIKSYEEFRKPYIERDKWNRIRFFFHPIWMAFLLFLFCLPRPRGIRVNRKKRIIYAPILNGTYRVAFVPKEGDPLGGVVYSCYGPHPLGGESLYSFVMAIREEKNMLPSRHYLGVYPSVTSKQSIDILNAIRAYLTEDNPEFLKYIKPRFSVWHYIATIPFCNAFALPVPFNRGKADAAIEQALAEWNKKRIIKNKNGLRI
;
A
#
# COMPACT_ATOMS: atom_id res chain seq x y z
N MET A 1 25.98 -13.01 -1.31
CA MET A 1 25.78 -11.62 -1.65
C MET A 1 24.41 -11.43 -2.34
N TYR A 2 24.16 -12.01 -3.48
CA TYR A 2 22.97 -11.71 -4.33
C TYR A 2 21.66 -12.41 -3.96
N LYS A 3 21.61 -13.36 -3.02
CA LYS A 3 20.38 -14.09 -2.66
C LYS A 3 19.20 -13.19 -2.23
N GLN A 4 19.50 -12.04 -1.66
CA GLN A 4 18.50 -11.07 -1.20
C GLN A 4 17.88 -10.26 -2.36
N LEU A 5 18.59 -10.12 -3.49
CA LEU A 5 18.15 -9.35 -4.65
C LEU A 5 16.96 -9.96 -5.37
N ARG A 6 16.68 -11.26 -5.18
CA ARG A 6 15.55 -11.97 -5.81
C ARG A 6 14.18 -11.35 -5.54
N PHE A 7 14.03 -10.63 -4.44
CA PHE A 7 12.79 -9.94 -4.10
C PHE A 7 12.76 -8.51 -4.65
N SER A 8 13.94 -7.89 -4.79
CA SER A 8 14.09 -6.50 -5.20
C SER A 8 14.20 -6.33 -6.71
N ILE A 9 14.79 -7.29 -7.40
CA ILE A 9 15.01 -7.22 -8.85
C ILE A 9 14.25 -8.35 -9.55
N ARG A 10 13.61 -8.02 -10.66
CA ARG A 10 12.86 -8.93 -11.51
C ARG A 10 13.39 -8.85 -12.94
N LYS A 11 13.76 -9.98 -13.54
CA LYS A 11 14.05 -10.07 -14.97
C LYS A 11 12.73 -9.96 -15.76
N ILE A 12 12.64 -9.05 -16.70
CA ILE A 12 11.49 -8.86 -17.58
C ILE A 12 11.71 -9.61 -18.88
N ASN A 13 12.87 -9.39 -19.50
CA ASN A 13 13.36 -10.10 -20.68
C ASN A 13 14.90 -10.11 -20.65
N GLU A 14 15.56 -10.51 -21.73
CA GLU A 14 17.02 -10.59 -21.80
C GLU A 14 17.70 -9.22 -21.66
N ASP A 15 17.07 -8.17 -22.14
CA ASP A 15 17.63 -6.82 -22.19
C ASP A 15 17.07 -5.90 -21.10
N GLU A 16 16.15 -6.39 -20.25
CA GLU A 16 15.43 -5.52 -19.33
C GLU A 16 15.18 -6.15 -17.97
N ILE A 17 15.54 -5.40 -16.92
CA ILE A 17 15.22 -5.72 -15.53
C ILE A 17 14.36 -4.63 -14.91
N GLU A 18 13.55 -5.00 -13.92
CA GLU A 18 12.75 -4.09 -13.10
C GLU A 18 13.23 -4.16 -11.65
N ILE A 19 13.61 -3.01 -11.09
CA ILE A 19 13.91 -2.86 -9.66
C ILE A 19 12.61 -2.41 -8.99
N ARG A 20 12.12 -3.19 -8.04
CA ARG A 20 10.83 -2.95 -7.40
C ARG A 20 10.86 -1.71 -6.53
N ASN A 21 9.74 -0.99 -6.52
CA ASN A 21 9.55 0.17 -5.66
C ASN A 21 9.05 -0.29 -4.28
N SER A 22 9.63 0.27 -3.21
CA SER A 22 9.33 -0.04 -1.81
C SER A 22 8.49 1.02 -1.10
N PHE A 23 8.06 2.08 -1.78
CA PHE A 23 7.45 3.25 -1.14
C PHE A 23 6.32 2.92 -0.15
N PHE A 24 5.47 1.96 -0.48
CA PHE A 24 4.39 1.48 0.41
C PHE A 24 4.65 0.07 0.95
N ASP A 25 5.87 -0.44 0.80
CA ASP A 25 6.23 -1.76 1.31
C ASP A 25 6.75 -1.69 2.75
N GLY A 26 6.73 -2.84 3.41
CA GLY A 26 7.27 -2.97 4.74
C GLY A 26 6.27 -2.60 5.84
N TYR A 27 6.66 -1.68 6.72
CA TYR A 27 5.96 -1.47 7.98
C TYR A 27 4.49 -1.06 7.86
N THR A 28 4.15 -0.13 6.97
CA THR A 28 2.76 0.35 6.88
C THR A 28 1.83 -0.74 6.37
N ARG A 29 2.14 -1.35 5.24
CA ARG A 29 1.30 -2.43 4.72
C ARG A 29 1.43 -3.72 5.50
N GLY A 30 2.64 -4.04 5.95
CA GLY A 30 2.88 -5.17 6.82
C GLY A 30 2.08 -5.06 8.10
N PHE A 31 2.10 -3.89 8.75
CA PHE A 31 1.32 -3.61 9.95
C PHE A 31 -0.19 -3.73 9.70
N ILE A 32 -0.71 -3.11 8.63
CA ILE A 32 -2.14 -3.19 8.28
C ILE A 32 -2.55 -4.64 8.02
N ARG A 33 -1.73 -5.42 7.31
CA ARG A 33 -2.00 -6.84 7.06
C ARG A 33 -1.99 -7.67 8.34
N LEU A 34 -1.02 -7.46 9.22
CA LEU A 34 -0.97 -8.14 10.52
C LEU A 34 -2.18 -7.77 11.38
N LEU A 35 -2.60 -6.52 11.34
CA LEU A 35 -3.81 -6.05 12.01
C LEU A 35 -5.05 -6.80 11.49
N PHE A 36 -5.24 -6.88 10.18
CA PHE A 36 -6.35 -7.63 9.59
C PHE A 36 -6.31 -9.11 9.90
N ILE A 37 -5.12 -9.74 9.81
CA ILE A 37 -4.95 -11.15 10.19
C ILE A 37 -5.25 -11.35 11.67
N GLY A 38 -4.79 -10.43 12.53
CA GLY A 38 -5.05 -10.47 13.97
C GLY A 38 -6.55 -10.36 14.29
N ILE A 39 -7.24 -9.40 13.68
CA ILE A 39 -8.70 -9.23 13.83
C ILE A 39 -9.43 -10.50 13.35
N PHE A 40 -9.06 -11.02 12.18
CA PHE A 40 -9.65 -12.25 11.65
C PHE A 40 -9.45 -13.44 12.59
N CYS A 41 -8.22 -13.64 13.07
CA CYS A 41 -7.92 -14.74 14.01
C CYS A 41 -8.63 -14.57 15.35
N MET A 42 -8.73 -13.34 15.87
CA MET A 42 -9.47 -13.06 17.10
C MET A 42 -10.97 -13.35 16.93
N SER A 43 -11.57 -12.85 15.87
CA SER A 43 -12.97 -13.10 15.58
C SER A 43 -13.23 -14.59 15.39
N TRP A 44 -12.40 -15.29 14.63
CA TRP A 44 -12.49 -16.74 14.48
C TRP A 44 -12.42 -17.46 15.82
N TYR A 45 -11.43 -17.12 16.67
CA TYR A 45 -11.24 -17.74 17.97
C TYR A 45 -12.44 -17.51 18.89
N GLN A 46 -12.94 -16.26 18.97
CA GLN A 46 -14.10 -15.92 19.80
C GLN A 46 -15.34 -16.68 19.35
N ASN A 47 -15.63 -16.71 18.05
CA ASN A 47 -16.79 -17.40 17.52
C ASN A 47 -16.67 -18.92 17.73
N ALA A 48 -15.49 -19.51 17.54
CA ALA A 48 -15.25 -20.94 17.78
C ALA A 48 -15.45 -21.31 19.25
N LYS A 49 -14.99 -20.46 20.18
CA LYS A 49 -15.20 -20.67 21.63
C LYS A 49 -16.68 -20.77 22.01
N TYR A 50 -17.55 -20.00 21.34
CA TYR A 50 -18.98 -19.98 21.61
C TYR A 50 -19.80 -20.82 20.62
N LYS A 51 -19.13 -21.67 19.81
CA LYS A 51 -19.76 -22.51 18.76
C LYS A 51 -20.65 -21.71 17.79
N ALA A 52 -20.31 -20.45 17.58
CA ALA A 52 -21.02 -19.56 16.68
C ALA A 52 -20.35 -19.53 15.28
N PRO A 53 -21.09 -19.24 14.21
CA PRO A 53 -20.50 -19.03 12.89
C PRO A 53 -19.46 -17.90 12.88
N PRO A 54 -18.43 -17.97 12.04
CA PRO A 54 -17.45 -16.90 11.92
C PRO A 54 -18.12 -15.53 11.70
N PHE A 55 -17.62 -14.52 12.39
CA PHE A 55 -18.11 -13.14 12.31
C PHE A 55 -19.58 -12.93 12.77
N SER A 56 -20.21 -13.89 13.44
CA SER A 56 -21.60 -13.76 13.85
C SER A 56 -21.84 -12.62 14.84
N TYR A 57 -20.86 -12.34 15.73
CA TYR A 57 -20.95 -11.23 16.67
C TYR A 57 -20.82 -9.88 15.96
N GLU A 58 -19.89 -9.76 15.03
CA GLU A 58 -19.68 -8.54 14.25
C GLU A 58 -20.88 -8.24 13.35
N ILE A 59 -21.43 -9.27 12.70
CA ILE A 59 -22.64 -9.14 11.87
C ILE A 59 -23.84 -8.71 12.72
N ARG A 60 -23.98 -9.30 13.91
CA ARG A 60 -25.04 -8.93 14.84
C ARG A 60 -24.90 -7.47 15.32
N ALA A 61 -23.68 -7.07 15.72
CA ALA A 61 -23.42 -5.70 16.15
C ALA A 61 -23.71 -4.68 15.03
N ILE A 62 -23.30 -4.99 13.79
CA ILE A 62 -23.62 -4.14 12.62
C ILE A 62 -25.11 -4.05 12.40
N LYS A 63 -25.83 -5.17 12.55
CA LYS A 63 -27.30 -5.19 12.40
C LYS A 63 -27.98 -4.37 13.50
N GLU A 64 -27.54 -4.53 14.74
CA GLU A 64 -28.07 -3.75 15.88
C GLU A 64 -27.81 -2.24 15.68
N ASP A 65 -26.61 -1.86 15.26
CA ASP A 65 -26.27 -0.46 14.95
C ASP A 65 -27.12 0.05 13.74
N PHE A 66 -27.34 -0.79 12.73
CA PHE A 66 -28.19 -0.46 11.58
C PHE A 66 -29.64 -0.22 12.01
N ASP A 67 -30.22 -1.15 12.79
CA ASP A 67 -31.58 -1.05 13.28
C ASP A 67 -31.76 0.20 14.16
N ALA A 68 -30.79 0.50 15.03
CA ALA A 68 -30.80 1.70 15.86
C ALA A 68 -30.76 3.01 15.05
N VAL A 69 -30.10 3.02 13.89
CA VAL A 69 -29.99 4.21 13.02
C VAL A 69 -31.22 4.40 12.15
N PHE A 70 -31.66 3.32 11.48
CA PHE A 70 -32.71 3.39 10.45
C PHE A 70 -34.09 3.07 10.97
N PHE A 71 -34.20 2.32 12.07
CA PHE A 71 -35.46 1.90 12.69
C PHE A 71 -35.43 2.12 14.21
N PRO A 72 -35.09 3.34 14.69
CA PRO A 72 -34.92 3.58 16.13
C PRO A 72 -36.19 3.27 16.93
N ASP A 73 -37.35 3.53 16.36
CA ASP A 73 -38.64 3.33 17.05
C ASP A 73 -38.96 1.85 17.33
N LYS A 74 -38.44 0.92 16.52
CA LYS A 74 -38.67 -0.51 16.72
C LYS A 74 -38.05 -1.00 18.04
N GLY A 75 -36.77 -0.71 18.27
CA GLY A 75 -36.09 -1.10 19.49
C GLY A 75 -36.61 -0.35 20.74
N ILE A 76 -36.98 0.92 20.57
CA ILE A 76 -37.54 1.73 21.67
C ILE A 76 -38.96 1.25 22.02
N ALA A 77 -39.76 0.82 21.04
CA ALA A 77 -41.11 0.28 21.31
C ALA A 77 -41.05 -1.02 22.15
N GLU A 78 -40.16 -1.93 21.81
CA GLU A 78 -39.92 -3.16 22.59
C GLU A 78 -39.52 -2.85 24.04
N LEU A 79 -38.54 -1.92 24.22
CA LEU A 79 -38.13 -1.46 25.54
C LEU A 79 -39.25 -0.75 26.31
N TYR A 80 -40.14 -0.04 25.63
CA TYR A 80 -41.27 0.64 26.24
C TYR A 80 -42.33 -0.36 26.71
N GLU A 81 -42.63 -1.39 25.93
CA GLU A 81 -43.54 -2.47 26.33
C GLU A 81 -43.01 -3.19 27.60
N GLU A 82 -41.68 -3.47 27.63
CA GLU A 82 -41.06 -4.03 28.84
C GLU A 82 -41.13 -3.07 30.01
N HIS A 83 -40.92 -1.78 29.81
CA HIS A 83 -41.06 -0.75 30.81
C HIS A 83 -42.46 -0.70 31.40
N ILE A 84 -43.50 -0.76 30.54
CA ILE A 84 -44.90 -0.81 30.99
C ILE A 84 -45.12 -2.09 31.82
N LYS A 85 -44.68 -3.24 31.31
CA LYS A 85 -44.86 -4.52 31.98
C LYS A 85 -44.24 -4.52 33.39
N ILE A 86 -43.02 -4.07 33.54
CA ILE A 86 -42.34 -3.98 34.83
C ILE A 86 -43.08 -3.00 35.75
N ARG A 87 -43.45 -1.82 35.25
CA ARG A 87 -44.10 -0.78 36.04
C ARG A 87 -45.55 -1.08 36.39
N SER A 88 -46.18 -2.00 35.71
CA SER A 88 -47.52 -2.49 35.98
C SER A 88 -47.55 -3.72 36.90
N ASP A 89 -46.37 -4.24 37.28
CA ASP A 89 -46.24 -5.38 38.18
C ASP A 89 -46.73 -4.96 39.57
N PRO A 90 -47.65 -5.73 40.20
CA PRO A 90 -48.14 -5.43 41.58
C PRO A 90 -47.05 -5.35 42.65
N GLU A 91 -46.00 -6.16 42.53
CA GLU A 91 -44.87 -6.13 43.44
C GLU A 91 -44.07 -4.85 43.29
N PHE A 92 -43.82 -4.44 42.02
CA PHE A 92 -43.13 -3.18 41.74
C PHE A 92 -43.94 -1.95 42.24
N ILE A 93 -45.24 -1.93 42.05
CA ILE A 93 -46.14 -0.85 42.53
C ILE A 93 -46.12 -0.76 44.04
N ARG A 94 -46.09 -1.88 44.75
CA ARG A 94 -45.99 -1.93 46.22
C ARG A 94 -44.69 -1.35 46.68
N ASP A 95 -43.58 -1.69 46.05
CA ASP A 95 -42.23 -1.27 46.49
C ASP A 95 -41.94 0.19 46.06
N PHE A 96 -42.53 0.65 44.97
CA PHE A 96 -42.34 1.97 44.38
C PHE A 96 -43.65 2.69 44.04
N PRO A 97 -44.46 3.09 45.09
CA PRO A 97 -45.82 3.61 44.87
C PRO A 97 -45.88 4.91 44.08
N ASN A 98 -44.82 5.70 44.06
CA ASN A 98 -44.70 6.98 43.37
C ASN A 98 -44.11 6.88 41.93
N ALA A 99 -43.82 5.68 41.47
CA ALA A 99 -43.21 5.46 40.19
C ALA A 99 -44.26 5.63 39.06
N LYS A 100 -44.19 6.77 38.37
CA LYS A 100 -45.10 7.06 37.23
C LYS A 100 -44.67 6.31 36.02
N ILE A 101 -45.64 5.75 35.29
CA ILE A 101 -45.45 5.23 33.92
C ILE A 101 -45.28 6.46 33.02
N LYS A 102 -44.14 6.58 32.36
CA LYS A 102 -43.86 7.65 31.38
C LYS A 102 -44.69 7.41 30.13
N SER A 103 -45.09 8.49 29.47
CA SER A 103 -45.64 8.36 28.12
C SER A 103 -44.57 7.87 27.15
N TYR A 104 -44.98 7.30 26.00
CA TYR A 104 -44.03 6.83 25.00
C TYR A 104 -43.09 7.94 24.55
N GLU A 105 -43.55 9.15 24.33
CA GLU A 105 -42.77 10.30 23.94
C GLU A 105 -41.73 10.71 24.99
N GLU A 106 -42.10 10.72 26.27
CA GLU A 106 -41.18 11.01 27.36
C GLU A 106 -40.16 9.93 27.56
N PHE A 107 -40.49 8.66 27.30
CA PHE A 107 -39.58 7.53 27.34
C PHE A 107 -38.64 7.54 26.16
N ARG A 108 -39.12 7.82 24.96
CA ARG A 108 -38.35 7.84 23.70
C ARG A 108 -37.27 8.90 23.64
N LYS A 109 -37.57 10.12 24.14
CA LYS A 109 -36.72 11.30 24.02
C LYS A 109 -35.28 11.09 24.48
N PRO A 110 -35.00 10.58 25.70
CA PRO A 110 -33.60 10.36 26.16
C PRO A 110 -32.88 9.29 25.37
N TYR A 111 -33.58 8.28 24.80
CA TYR A 111 -32.96 7.28 23.95
C TYR A 111 -32.49 7.88 22.63
N ILE A 112 -33.31 8.69 21.98
CA ILE A 112 -32.94 9.37 20.72
C ILE A 112 -31.78 10.34 20.95
N GLU A 113 -31.78 11.08 22.05
CA GLU A 113 -30.69 12.02 22.36
C GLU A 113 -29.37 11.29 22.62
N ARG A 114 -29.39 10.19 23.36
CA ARG A 114 -28.21 9.37 23.63
C ARG A 114 -27.67 8.73 22.37
N ASP A 115 -28.52 8.31 21.44
CA ASP A 115 -28.14 7.57 20.24
C ASP A 115 -27.60 8.45 19.11
N LYS A 116 -27.54 9.77 19.24
CA LYS A 116 -26.89 10.63 18.24
C LYS A 116 -25.44 10.20 17.97
N TRP A 117 -24.68 9.85 19.00
CA TRP A 117 -23.31 9.37 18.88
C TRP A 117 -23.21 7.98 18.25
N ASN A 118 -24.16 7.08 18.52
CA ASN A 118 -24.22 5.77 17.91
C ASN A 118 -24.44 5.85 16.40
N ARG A 119 -25.24 6.82 15.92
CA ARG A 119 -25.41 7.11 14.49
C ARG A 119 -24.13 7.53 13.82
N ILE A 120 -23.35 8.43 14.45
CA ILE A 120 -22.06 8.87 13.93
C ILE A 120 -21.09 7.68 13.88
N ARG A 121 -21.07 6.86 14.93
CA ARG A 121 -20.22 5.67 15.02
C ARG A 121 -20.55 4.65 13.95
N PHE A 122 -21.84 4.42 13.67
CA PHE A 122 -22.27 3.53 12.60
C PHE A 122 -21.70 3.91 11.24
N PHE A 123 -21.72 5.18 10.86
CA PHE A 123 -21.13 5.63 9.61
C PHE A 123 -19.61 5.64 9.63
N PHE A 124 -19.00 5.90 10.78
CA PHE A 124 -17.56 5.93 10.90
C PHE A 124 -16.92 4.54 10.72
N HIS A 125 -17.51 3.49 11.28
CA HIS A 125 -16.98 2.14 11.19
C HIS A 125 -16.85 1.61 9.74
N PRO A 126 -17.89 1.62 8.89
CA PRO A 126 -17.78 1.14 7.52
C PRO A 126 -16.85 2.03 6.67
N ILE A 127 -16.83 3.34 6.89
CA ILE A 127 -15.91 4.24 6.20
C ILE A 127 -14.46 3.91 6.57
N TRP A 128 -14.18 3.71 7.86
CA TRP A 128 -12.85 3.32 8.34
C TRP A 128 -12.44 1.95 7.82
N MET A 129 -13.32 0.97 7.86
CA MET A 129 -13.06 -0.36 7.31
C MET A 129 -12.83 -0.33 5.80
N ALA A 130 -13.61 0.45 5.06
CA ALA A 130 -13.41 0.67 3.62
C ALA A 130 -12.06 1.34 3.34
N PHE A 131 -11.67 2.31 4.15
CA PHE A 131 -10.36 2.97 4.04
C PHE A 131 -9.20 2.00 4.32
N LEU A 132 -9.30 1.19 5.37
CA LEU A 132 -8.29 0.16 5.67
C LEU A 132 -8.22 -0.89 4.56
N LEU A 133 -9.37 -1.33 4.05
CA LEU A 133 -9.43 -2.26 2.92
C LEU A 133 -8.83 -1.65 1.65
N PHE A 134 -9.11 -0.37 1.39
CA PHE A 134 -8.49 0.37 0.30
C PHE A 134 -6.97 0.39 0.44
N LEU A 135 -6.44 0.72 1.63
CA LEU A 135 -5.00 0.68 1.89
C LEU A 135 -4.41 -0.73 1.73
N PHE A 136 -5.13 -1.75 2.16
CA PHE A 136 -4.74 -3.14 1.99
C PHE A 136 -4.66 -3.55 0.52
N CYS A 137 -5.66 -3.14 -0.29
CA CYS A 137 -5.76 -3.44 -1.71
C CYS A 137 -4.97 -2.48 -2.60
N LEU A 138 -4.41 -1.40 -2.05
CA LEU A 138 -3.70 -0.38 -2.83
C LEU A 138 -2.65 -1.03 -3.74
N PRO A 139 -2.71 -0.80 -5.05
CA PRO A 139 -1.79 -1.44 -5.98
C PRO A 139 -0.35 -0.98 -5.72
N ARG A 140 0.58 -1.90 -5.95
CA ARG A 140 2.00 -1.62 -5.78
C ARG A 140 2.48 -0.66 -6.88
N PRO A 141 3.15 0.45 -6.54
CA PRO A 141 3.79 1.30 -7.54
C PRO A 141 4.80 0.49 -8.34
N ARG A 142 4.90 0.75 -9.63
CA ARG A 142 5.93 0.16 -10.46
C ARG A 142 7.29 0.69 -10.07
N GLY A 143 8.27 -0.17 -10.19
CA GLY A 143 9.66 0.18 -10.00
C GLY A 143 10.29 0.83 -11.22
N ILE A 144 11.59 1.04 -11.11
CA ILE A 144 12.42 1.52 -12.22
C ILE A 144 12.78 0.34 -13.11
N ARG A 145 12.76 0.54 -14.41
CA ARG A 145 13.25 -0.40 -15.40
C ARG A 145 14.57 0.06 -15.97
N VAL A 146 15.47 -0.88 -16.14
CA VAL A 146 16.78 -0.70 -16.76
C VAL A 146 16.84 -1.55 -18.01
N ASN A 147 17.01 -0.90 -19.17
CA ASN A 147 17.18 -1.57 -20.45
C ASN A 147 18.63 -1.41 -20.91
N ARG A 148 19.40 -2.51 -20.89
CA ARG A 148 20.82 -2.49 -21.24
C ARG A 148 21.07 -2.27 -22.73
N LYS A 149 20.21 -2.84 -23.60
CA LYS A 149 20.37 -2.71 -25.06
C LYS A 149 20.13 -1.27 -25.53
N LYS A 150 19.08 -0.64 -25.04
CA LYS A 150 18.79 0.79 -25.35
C LYS A 150 19.60 1.76 -24.50
N ARG A 151 20.33 1.30 -23.47
CA ARG A 151 21.08 2.09 -22.49
C ARG A 151 20.23 3.18 -21.86
N ILE A 152 19.09 2.79 -21.32
CA ILE A 152 18.12 3.70 -20.69
C ILE A 152 17.66 3.16 -19.35
N ILE A 153 17.36 4.09 -18.44
CA ILE A 153 16.68 3.86 -17.18
C ILE A 153 15.37 4.64 -17.24
N TYR A 154 14.25 3.98 -16.98
CA TYR A 154 12.96 4.63 -17.05
C TYR A 154 11.97 4.15 -16.01
N ALA A 155 11.04 5.00 -15.64
CA ALA A 155 10.04 4.69 -14.61
C ALA A 155 8.72 5.40 -14.89
N PRO A 156 7.58 4.76 -14.57
CA PRO A 156 6.29 5.44 -14.57
C PRO A 156 6.21 6.41 -13.38
N ILE A 157 5.54 7.53 -13.58
CA ILE A 157 5.15 8.44 -12.52
C ILE A 157 3.64 8.36 -12.26
N LEU A 158 3.21 8.97 -11.16
CA LEU A 158 1.82 8.83 -10.66
C LEU A 158 0.75 9.27 -11.66
N ASN A 159 1.06 10.23 -12.54
CA ASN A 159 0.13 10.67 -13.59
C ASN A 159 0.06 9.74 -14.81
N GLY A 160 0.71 8.59 -14.77
CA GLY A 160 0.72 7.61 -15.87
C GLY A 160 1.64 7.94 -17.04
N THR A 161 2.49 8.98 -16.92
CA THR A 161 3.58 9.24 -17.86
C THR A 161 4.84 8.50 -17.45
N TYR A 162 5.87 8.53 -18.31
CA TYR A 162 7.15 7.87 -18.06
C TYR A 162 8.28 8.89 -18.10
N ARG A 163 9.23 8.75 -17.19
CA ARG A 163 10.50 9.48 -17.23
C ARG A 163 11.59 8.56 -17.69
N VAL A 164 12.49 9.12 -18.50
CA VAL A 164 13.58 8.37 -19.14
C VAL A 164 14.90 9.09 -18.85
N ALA A 165 15.90 8.35 -18.40
CA ALA A 165 17.28 8.79 -18.27
C ALA A 165 18.18 7.95 -19.19
N PHE A 166 19.19 8.57 -19.78
CA PHE A 166 20.17 7.89 -20.61
C PHE A 166 21.35 7.43 -19.80
N VAL A 167 21.82 6.22 -20.09
CA VAL A 167 23.02 5.63 -19.51
C VAL A 167 24.20 6.06 -20.37
N PRO A 168 25.22 6.77 -19.80
CA PRO A 168 26.44 7.13 -20.52
C PRO A 168 27.14 5.90 -21.11
N LYS A 169 27.79 6.09 -22.26
CA LYS A 169 28.59 5.02 -22.88
C LYS A 169 29.91 4.83 -22.12
N GLU A 170 30.45 5.90 -21.59
CA GLU A 170 31.73 5.97 -20.87
C GLU A 170 31.50 6.54 -19.46
N GLY A 171 32.35 6.17 -18.53
CA GLY A 171 32.25 6.59 -17.12
C GLY A 171 31.26 5.78 -16.31
N ASP A 172 30.69 6.41 -15.25
CA ASP A 172 29.69 5.75 -14.40
C ASP A 172 28.39 5.54 -15.18
N PRO A 173 27.91 4.30 -15.35
CA PRO A 173 26.65 4.00 -16.05
C PRO A 173 25.44 4.65 -15.39
N LEU A 174 25.54 5.12 -14.15
CA LEU A 174 24.49 5.84 -13.44
C LEU A 174 24.68 7.36 -13.44
N GLY A 175 25.63 7.90 -14.20
CA GLY A 175 25.87 9.35 -14.31
C GLY A 175 24.68 10.16 -14.84
N GLY A 176 23.70 9.51 -15.51
CA GLY A 176 22.47 10.14 -15.99
C GLY A 176 21.34 10.24 -14.96
N VAL A 177 21.52 9.71 -13.75
CA VAL A 177 20.53 9.71 -12.68
C VAL A 177 21.13 10.20 -11.37
N VAL A 178 20.29 10.74 -10.51
CA VAL A 178 20.67 11.08 -9.13
C VAL A 178 20.27 9.91 -8.24
N TYR A 179 21.19 9.41 -7.41
CA TYR A 179 20.89 8.30 -6.49
C TYR A 179 21.55 8.49 -5.12
N SER A 180 21.00 7.83 -4.12
CA SER A 180 21.53 7.74 -2.77
C SER A 180 21.27 6.35 -2.21
N CYS A 181 22.29 5.72 -1.65
CA CYS A 181 22.16 4.43 -0.94
C CYS A 181 21.70 4.60 0.52
N TYR A 182 21.71 5.82 1.03
CA TYR A 182 21.42 6.18 2.41
C TYR A 182 20.22 7.12 2.51
N GLY A 183 19.32 7.08 1.51
CA GLY A 183 18.11 7.85 1.58
C GLY A 183 17.20 7.35 2.71
N PRO A 184 16.71 8.23 3.63
CA PRO A 184 15.78 7.81 4.67
C PRO A 184 14.52 7.26 4.02
N HIS A 185 14.05 6.11 4.53
CA HIS A 185 12.77 5.55 4.07
C HIS A 185 11.62 6.36 4.67
N PRO A 186 10.68 6.88 3.87
CA PRO A 186 9.65 7.82 4.34
C PRO A 186 8.73 7.26 5.44
N LEU A 187 8.64 5.93 5.54
CA LEU A 187 7.78 5.24 6.49
C LEU A 187 8.57 4.48 7.57
N GLY A 188 9.87 4.67 7.67
CA GLY A 188 10.72 3.80 8.48
C GLY A 188 11.59 4.48 9.54
N GLY A 189 11.47 5.78 9.75
CA GLY A 189 12.31 6.52 10.70
C GLY A 189 13.80 6.58 10.30
N GLU A 190 14.64 7.06 11.21
CA GLU A 190 16.07 7.34 10.96
C GLU A 190 16.94 6.08 10.75
N SER A 191 16.46 4.91 11.18
CA SER A 191 17.23 3.66 11.11
C SER A 191 17.07 2.88 9.80
N LEU A 192 16.18 3.31 8.90
CA LEU A 192 15.89 2.60 7.67
C LEU A 192 16.38 3.36 6.44
N TYR A 193 17.39 2.80 5.81
CA TYR A 193 17.97 3.36 4.60
C TYR A 193 17.45 2.60 3.37
N SER A 194 16.97 3.31 2.38
CA SER A 194 16.63 2.74 1.09
C SER A 194 17.49 3.29 -0.03
N PHE A 195 17.63 2.52 -1.08
CA PHE A 195 18.19 3.02 -2.32
C PHE A 195 17.17 3.94 -3.00
N VAL A 196 17.51 5.20 -3.05
CA VAL A 196 16.68 6.23 -3.69
C VAL A 196 17.29 6.58 -5.03
N MET A 197 16.51 6.48 -6.09
CA MET A 197 16.91 6.94 -7.42
C MET A 197 15.93 7.99 -7.91
N ALA A 198 16.46 9.07 -8.45
CA ALA A 198 15.68 10.16 -8.99
C ALA A 198 16.03 10.38 -10.46
N ILE A 199 15.02 10.35 -11.32
CA ILE A 199 15.14 10.70 -12.73
C ILE A 199 14.74 12.15 -12.88
N ARG A 200 15.70 12.98 -13.31
CA ARG A 200 15.48 14.40 -13.62
C ARG A 200 15.01 14.56 -15.05
N GLU A 201 14.06 15.40 -15.22
CA GLU A 201 13.64 15.93 -16.51
C GLU A 201 13.94 17.41 -16.53
N GLU A 202 14.61 17.90 -17.57
CA GLU A 202 15.01 19.32 -17.64
C GLU A 202 13.83 20.30 -17.56
N LYS A 203 12.66 19.88 -18.03
CA LYS A 203 11.43 20.68 -18.01
C LYS A 203 10.72 20.71 -16.66
N ASN A 204 11.01 19.77 -15.77
CA ASN A 204 10.33 19.63 -14.49
C ASN A 204 11.31 19.85 -13.33
N MET A 205 11.06 20.87 -12.52
CA MET A 205 11.89 21.18 -11.36
C MET A 205 11.91 20.07 -10.31
N LEU A 206 10.86 19.25 -10.24
CA LEU A 206 10.75 18.18 -9.23
C LEU A 206 11.19 16.85 -9.81
N PRO A 207 12.29 16.27 -9.32
CA PRO A 207 12.71 14.93 -9.72
C PRO A 207 11.71 13.88 -9.21
N SER A 208 11.40 12.87 -10.03
CA SER A 208 10.66 11.72 -9.53
C SER A 208 11.57 10.85 -8.68
N ARG A 209 11.30 10.82 -7.37
CA ARG A 209 12.04 9.96 -6.44
C ARG A 209 11.40 8.58 -6.39
N HIS A 210 12.20 7.55 -6.52
CA HIS A 210 11.79 6.16 -6.42
C HIS A 210 12.59 5.49 -5.30
N TYR A 211 11.88 4.95 -4.32
CA TYR A 211 12.45 4.17 -3.24
C TYR A 211 12.52 2.72 -3.68
N LEU A 212 13.73 2.20 -3.80
CA LEU A 212 13.98 0.91 -4.44
C LEU A 212 14.44 -0.14 -3.43
N GLY A 213 14.07 -1.36 -3.74
CA GLY A 213 14.43 -2.51 -2.91
C GLY A 213 13.29 -2.92 -1.97
N VAL A 214 13.03 -4.23 -1.96
CA VAL A 214 11.97 -4.85 -1.16
C VAL A 214 12.62 -6.02 -0.43
N TYR A 215 12.15 -6.28 0.79
CA TYR A 215 12.47 -7.44 1.61
C TYR A 215 13.80 -8.17 1.30
N PRO A 216 14.54 -8.66 2.30
CA PRO A 216 14.07 -8.88 3.67
C PRO A 216 14.15 -7.66 4.59
N SER A 217 14.89 -6.64 4.22
CA SER A 217 14.97 -5.39 4.99
C SER A 217 15.55 -4.27 4.13
N VAL A 218 15.11 -3.08 4.41
CA VAL A 218 15.65 -1.88 3.82
C VAL A 218 16.93 -1.55 4.60
N THR A 219 18.07 -2.08 4.16
CA THR A 219 19.38 -1.83 4.79
C THR A 219 20.31 -1.16 3.79
N SER A 220 21.31 -0.44 4.31
CA SER A 220 22.37 0.16 3.50
C SER A 220 23.11 -0.89 2.65
N LYS A 221 23.33 -2.09 3.20
CA LYS A 221 23.93 -3.20 2.47
C LYS A 221 23.09 -3.64 1.28
N GLN A 222 21.78 -3.78 1.44
CA GLN A 222 20.86 -4.11 0.34
C GLN A 222 20.87 -3.02 -0.74
N SER A 223 20.90 -1.77 -0.32
CA SER A 223 20.98 -0.62 -1.23
C SER A 223 22.24 -0.64 -2.08
N ILE A 224 23.38 -0.95 -1.48
CA ILE A 224 24.66 -1.12 -2.17
C ILE A 224 24.63 -2.33 -3.11
N ASP A 225 24.04 -3.45 -2.68
CA ASP A 225 23.92 -4.65 -3.51
C ASP A 225 23.03 -4.39 -4.74
N ILE A 226 21.94 -3.61 -4.60
CA ILE A 226 21.10 -3.18 -5.73
C ILE A 226 21.87 -2.27 -6.67
N LEU A 227 22.58 -1.29 -6.15
CA LEU A 227 23.41 -0.37 -6.93
C LEU A 227 24.43 -1.14 -7.77
N ASN A 228 25.17 -2.06 -7.14
CA ASN A 228 26.18 -2.87 -7.80
C ASN A 228 25.53 -3.81 -8.86
N ALA A 229 24.35 -4.36 -8.57
CA ALA A 229 23.63 -5.18 -9.54
C ALA A 229 23.21 -4.37 -10.78
N ILE A 230 22.75 -3.12 -10.61
CA ILE A 230 22.41 -2.26 -11.75
C ILE A 230 23.64 -1.93 -12.58
N ARG A 231 24.77 -1.60 -11.94
CA ARG A 231 26.05 -1.34 -12.63
C ARG A 231 26.53 -2.58 -13.41
N ALA A 232 26.57 -3.73 -12.75
CA ALA A 232 26.95 -4.99 -13.40
C ALA A 232 26.03 -5.30 -14.60
N TYR A 233 24.70 -5.06 -14.46
CA TYR A 233 23.76 -5.29 -15.57
C TYR A 233 24.03 -4.41 -16.80
N LEU A 234 24.53 -3.20 -16.59
CA LEU A 234 24.82 -2.24 -17.66
C LEU A 234 26.19 -2.39 -18.28
N THR A 235 27.13 -3.04 -17.56
CA THR A 235 28.55 -3.15 -17.98
C THR A 235 28.99 -4.57 -18.33
N GLU A 236 28.34 -5.59 -17.79
CA GLU A 236 28.70 -7.00 -17.98
C GLU A 236 27.68 -7.70 -18.86
N ASP A 237 28.14 -8.57 -19.76
CA ASP A 237 27.25 -9.36 -20.63
C ASP A 237 26.43 -10.37 -19.83
N ASN A 238 27.05 -11.05 -18.85
CA ASN A 238 26.42 -12.07 -18.02
C ASN A 238 26.67 -11.83 -16.54
N PRO A 239 26.02 -10.81 -15.94
CA PRO A 239 26.24 -10.48 -14.53
C PRO A 239 25.77 -11.62 -13.62
N GLU A 240 26.60 -11.98 -12.64
CA GLU A 240 26.42 -13.14 -11.77
C GLU A 240 25.07 -13.13 -11.04
N PHE A 241 24.58 -11.96 -10.64
CA PHE A 241 23.35 -11.84 -9.88
C PHE A 241 22.12 -12.36 -10.62
N LEU A 242 22.13 -12.39 -11.97
CA LEU A 242 21.01 -12.93 -12.77
C LEU A 242 20.75 -14.42 -12.49
N LYS A 243 21.76 -15.19 -12.08
CA LYS A 243 21.60 -16.59 -11.68
C LYS A 243 20.72 -16.77 -10.43
N TYR A 244 20.65 -15.74 -9.59
CA TYR A 244 19.92 -15.78 -8.32
C TYR A 244 18.50 -15.15 -8.43
N ILE A 245 18.20 -14.50 -9.55
CA ILE A 245 16.88 -13.91 -9.81
C ILE A 245 15.97 -14.99 -10.40
N LYS A 246 15.10 -15.57 -9.58
CA LYS A 246 14.12 -16.55 -10.04
C LYS A 246 12.87 -15.82 -10.54
N PRO A 247 12.32 -16.21 -11.71
CA PRO A 247 11.10 -15.59 -12.25
C PRO A 247 9.85 -15.88 -11.41
N ARG A 248 9.85 -16.98 -10.63
CA ARG A 248 8.74 -17.38 -9.77
C ARG A 248 9.20 -17.65 -8.34
N PHE A 249 8.40 -17.19 -7.40
CA PHE A 249 8.56 -17.49 -5.98
C PHE A 249 7.72 -18.72 -5.62
N SER A 250 8.19 -19.53 -4.67
CA SER A 250 7.34 -20.57 -4.09
C SER A 250 6.26 -19.93 -3.21
N VAL A 251 5.11 -20.61 -3.09
CA VAL A 251 4.00 -20.17 -2.23
C VAL A 251 4.45 -19.89 -0.80
N TRP A 252 5.36 -20.71 -0.28
CA TRP A 252 5.92 -20.53 1.06
C TRP A 252 6.69 -19.23 1.24
N HIS A 253 7.41 -18.77 0.21
CA HIS A 253 8.06 -17.45 0.25
C HIS A 253 7.05 -16.31 0.28
N TYR A 254 5.91 -16.46 -0.39
CA TYR A 254 4.84 -15.49 -0.31
C TYR A 254 4.24 -15.42 1.08
N ILE A 255 3.93 -16.56 1.70
CA ILE A 255 3.37 -16.62 3.05
C ILE A 255 4.31 -15.97 4.06
N ALA A 256 5.59 -16.29 4.03
CA ALA A 256 6.58 -15.70 4.92
C ALA A 256 6.79 -14.19 4.71
N THR A 257 6.50 -13.68 3.52
CA THR A 257 6.69 -12.27 3.18
C THR A 257 5.41 -11.44 3.22
N ILE A 258 4.22 -12.08 3.40
CA ILE A 258 2.93 -11.38 3.52
C ILE A 258 2.97 -10.24 4.53
N PRO A 259 3.48 -10.45 5.78
CA PRO A 259 3.48 -9.39 6.79
C PRO A 259 4.41 -8.22 6.43
N PHE A 260 5.52 -8.50 5.75
CA PHE A 260 6.62 -7.55 5.63
C PHE A 260 6.82 -6.97 4.24
N CYS A 261 6.26 -7.58 3.21
CA CYS A 261 6.43 -7.04 1.87
C CYS A 261 5.14 -7.10 1.04
N ASN A 262 5.14 -6.29 0.02
CA ASN A 262 4.02 -6.12 -0.89
C ASN A 262 3.92 -7.24 -1.96
N ALA A 263 4.32 -8.45 -1.61
CA ALA A 263 4.40 -9.56 -2.56
C ALA A 263 3.05 -9.89 -3.22
N PHE A 264 1.94 -9.69 -2.47
CA PHE A 264 0.58 -9.98 -2.94
C PHE A 264 -0.14 -8.79 -3.57
N ALA A 265 0.35 -7.56 -3.40
CA ALA A 265 -0.29 -6.44 -4.07
C ALA A 265 -0.08 -6.55 -5.57
N LEU A 266 -1.19 -6.46 -6.29
CA LEU A 266 -1.15 -6.39 -7.74
C LEU A 266 -0.39 -5.12 -8.14
N PRO A 267 0.61 -5.24 -9.02
CA PRO A 267 1.31 -4.05 -9.49
C PRO A 267 0.36 -3.21 -10.35
N VAL A 268 0.50 -1.89 -10.27
CA VAL A 268 -0.14 -0.99 -11.24
C VAL A 268 0.11 -1.51 -12.65
N PRO A 269 -0.90 -1.60 -13.53
CA PRO A 269 -0.71 -2.04 -14.90
C PRO A 269 0.42 -1.28 -15.60
N PHE A 270 1.30 -1.99 -16.27
CA PHE A 270 2.38 -1.38 -17.05
C PHE A 270 1.89 -1.18 -18.48
N ASN A 271 1.81 0.07 -18.92
CA ASN A 271 1.43 0.39 -20.28
C ASN A 271 2.69 0.45 -21.17
N ARG A 272 2.93 -0.62 -21.90
CA ARG A 272 4.12 -0.72 -22.78
C ARG A 272 4.09 0.32 -23.88
N GLY A 273 2.95 0.56 -24.50
CA GLY A 273 2.84 1.56 -25.57
C GLY A 273 3.18 2.98 -25.12
N LYS A 274 2.68 3.39 -23.95
CA LYS A 274 3.06 4.70 -23.37
C LYS A 274 4.55 4.76 -23.00
N ALA A 275 5.11 3.67 -22.50
CA ALA A 275 6.54 3.61 -22.18
C ALA A 275 7.40 3.73 -23.45
N ASP A 276 7.09 3.00 -24.49
CA ASP A 276 7.82 3.04 -25.76
C ASP A 276 7.71 4.43 -26.43
N ALA A 277 6.53 5.04 -26.44
CA ALA A 277 6.34 6.40 -26.94
C ALA A 277 7.18 7.44 -26.14
N ALA A 278 7.21 7.34 -24.83
CA ALA A 278 8.05 8.23 -24.00
C ALA A 278 9.55 8.01 -24.25
N ILE A 279 9.97 6.77 -24.46
CA ILE A 279 11.36 6.44 -24.80
C ILE A 279 11.73 7.02 -26.18
N GLU A 280 10.87 6.88 -27.18
CA GLU A 280 11.09 7.44 -28.52
C GLU A 280 11.16 8.96 -28.50
N GLN A 281 10.24 9.60 -27.78
CA GLN A 281 10.27 11.06 -27.61
C GLN A 281 11.56 11.52 -26.94
N ALA A 282 11.98 10.85 -25.85
CA ALA A 282 13.21 11.18 -25.16
C ALA A 282 14.45 10.99 -26.06
N LEU A 283 14.50 9.93 -26.85
CA LEU A 283 15.56 9.68 -27.82
C LEU A 283 15.61 10.76 -28.91
N ALA A 284 14.45 11.17 -29.43
CA ALA A 284 14.37 12.24 -30.43
C ALA A 284 14.86 13.59 -29.87
N GLU A 285 14.45 13.95 -28.67
CA GLU A 285 14.91 15.17 -27.99
C GLU A 285 16.42 15.13 -27.72
N TRP A 286 16.94 13.99 -27.25
CA TRP A 286 18.37 13.83 -26.98
C TRP A 286 19.21 13.95 -28.28
N ASN A 287 18.78 13.31 -29.35
CA ASN A 287 19.45 13.40 -30.65
C ASN A 287 19.44 14.85 -31.20
N LYS A 288 18.31 15.55 -31.05
CA LYS A 288 18.21 16.96 -31.44
C LYS A 288 19.21 17.85 -30.70
N LYS A 289 19.33 17.66 -29.37
CA LYS A 289 20.29 18.40 -28.54
C LYS A 289 21.74 18.09 -28.93
N ARG A 290 22.06 16.83 -29.23
CA ARG A 290 23.37 16.42 -29.68
C ARG A 290 23.78 17.09 -31.00
N ILE A 291 22.86 17.17 -31.95
CA ILE A 291 23.09 17.85 -33.24
C ILE A 291 23.38 19.34 -33.02
N ILE A 292 22.60 20.00 -32.16
CA ILE A 292 22.78 21.42 -31.84
C ILE A 292 24.14 21.68 -31.18
N LYS A 293 24.52 20.86 -30.21
CA LYS A 293 25.81 20.96 -29.53
C LYS A 293 26.97 20.74 -30.46
N ASN A 294 26.90 19.75 -31.34
CA ASN A 294 27.93 19.52 -32.35
C ASN A 294 28.08 20.70 -33.33
N LYS A 295 26.96 21.33 -33.74
CA LYS A 295 26.99 22.55 -34.59
C LYS A 295 27.63 23.76 -33.89
N ASN A 296 27.51 23.84 -32.56
CA ASN A 296 28.06 24.94 -31.77
C ASN A 296 29.48 24.67 -31.28
N GLY A 297 30.17 23.61 -31.71
CA GLY A 297 31.56 23.31 -31.36
C GLY A 297 31.78 22.84 -29.92
N LEU A 298 30.71 22.59 -29.15
CA LEU A 298 30.78 22.10 -27.77
C LEU A 298 30.94 20.60 -27.80
N ARG A 299 32.17 20.10 -27.57
CA ARG A 299 32.44 18.66 -27.34
C ARG A 299 31.72 18.19 -26.05
N ILE A 300 31.07 17.03 -26.14
CA ILE A 300 30.46 16.32 -25.00
C ILE A 300 31.51 15.49 -24.30
#